data_63837f9983a14d59ef4ef80af9b0bc9b
#
_entry.id   63837f9983a14d59ef4ef80af9b0bc9b
#
_cell.length_a   1.000
_cell.length_b   1.000
_cell.length_c   1.000
_cell.angle_alpha   90.00
_cell.angle_beta   90.00
_cell.angle_gamma   90.00
#
_symmetry.space_group_name_H-M   'P 1'
#
loop_
_entity.id
_entity.type
_entity.pdbx_description
1 polymer ?
#
loop_
_entity_poly.entity_id
_entity_poly.type
_entity_poly.pdbx_seq_one_letter_code
_entity_poly.pdbx_strand_id
1 'polypeptide(L)'
;MTHNGSYWFDSLEAPYAPAAATPLPAAVDVAIIGGGYTGLWTAHYLNALDPSLKIAVLEAETFGFGASGRNGGWCMGTAHGVEALLARPESRATGLRLARAMQATVDEIG
;
A
#
# COMPACT_ATOMS: atom_id res chain seq x y z
N MET A 1 1.18 11.95 24.31
CA MET A 1 1.23 11.90 22.84
C MET A 1 2.13 10.74 22.48
N THR A 2 1.59 9.65 22.00
CA THR A 2 2.40 8.52 21.53
C THR A 2 2.94 8.91 20.17
N HIS A 3 4.20 9.38 20.12
CA HIS A 3 4.91 9.54 18.87
C HIS A 3 4.95 8.20 18.16
N ASN A 4 4.30 8.11 17.04
CA ASN A 4 4.30 6.94 16.16
C ASN A 4 5.73 6.64 15.62
N GLY A 5 6.69 7.56 15.83
CA GLY A 5 8.04 7.45 15.31
C GLY A 5 8.09 7.55 13.78
N SER A 6 7.12 8.21 13.16
CA SER A 6 7.06 8.44 11.72
C SER A 6 7.29 9.92 11.43
N TYR A 7 8.31 10.21 10.63
CA TYR A 7 8.55 11.56 10.11
C TYR A 7 7.31 12.15 9.43
N TRP A 8 6.56 11.33 8.69
CA TRP A 8 5.40 11.78 7.93
C TRP A 8 4.27 12.27 8.85
N PHE A 9 4.01 11.57 9.95
CA PHE A 9 3.02 12.02 10.93
C PHE A 9 3.51 13.22 11.73
N ASP A 10 4.82 13.29 12.03
CA ASP A 10 5.41 14.39 12.77
C ASP A 10 5.49 15.68 11.94
N SER A 11 5.51 15.58 10.60
CA SER A 11 5.57 16.72 9.69
C SER A 11 4.20 17.36 9.38
N LEU A 12 3.11 16.80 9.90
CA LEU A 12 1.79 17.37 9.71
C LEU A 12 1.63 18.67 10.53
N GLU A 13 1.02 19.68 9.93
CA GLU A 13 0.73 20.98 10.62
C GLU A 13 -0.19 20.79 11.84
N ALA A 14 -1.08 19.82 11.80
CA ALA A 14 -1.94 19.43 12.91
C ALA A 14 -1.65 17.98 13.31
N PRO A 15 -1.70 17.65 14.61
CA PRO A 15 -1.53 16.27 15.06
C PRO A 15 -2.53 15.36 14.34
N TYR A 16 -2.01 14.29 13.76
CA TYR A 16 -2.88 13.26 13.18
C TYR A 16 -3.70 12.62 14.29
N ALA A 17 -5.00 12.77 14.22
CA ALA A 17 -5.93 12.09 15.11
C ALA A 17 -6.56 10.91 14.33
N PRO A 18 -6.50 9.69 14.87
CA PRO A 18 -7.24 8.58 14.29
C PRO A 18 -8.71 8.97 14.18
N ALA A 19 -9.37 8.58 13.10
CA ALA A 19 -10.81 8.71 13.00
C ALA A 19 -11.46 7.99 14.19
N ALA A 20 -12.55 8.57 14.71
CA ALA A 20 -13.32 7.89 15.75
C ALA A 20 -13.71 6.50 15.26
N ALA A 21 -13.66 5.52 16.17
CA ALA A 21 -14.05 4.16 15.84
C ALA A 21 -15.47 4.17 15.24
N THR A 22 -15.57 3.85 13.98
CA THR A 22 -16.87 3.73 13.30
C THR A 22 -17.45 2.36 13.63
N PRO A 23 -18.73 2.26 13.96
CA PRO A 23 -19.38 0.95 14.13
C PRO A 23 -19.16 0.09 12.88
N LEU A 24 -18.70 -1.13 13.08
CA LEU A 24 -18.51 -2.05 11.97
C LEU A 24 -19.87 -2.38 11.34
N PRO A 25 -19.97 -2.41 10.01
CA PRO A 25 -21.16 -2.88 9.34
C PRO A 25 -21.42 -4.35 9.69
N ALA A 26 -22.70 -4.74 9.78
CA ALA A 26 -23.09 -6.11 10.12
C ALA A 26 -22.60 -7.14 9.08
N ALA A 27 -22.42 -6.72 7.83
CA ALA A 27 -21.91 -7.54 6.75
C ALA A 27 -21.23 -6.68 5.68
N VAL A 28 -20.17 -7.20 5.11
CA VAL A 28 -19.45 -6.66 3.95
C VAL A 28 -19.16 -7.78 2.97
N ASP A 29 -18.95 -7.45 1.70
CA ASP A 29 -18.58 -8.42 0.69
C ASP A 29 -17.09 -8.78 0.81
N VAL A 30 -16.25 -7.78 1.18
CA VAL A 30 -14.81 -7.96 1.38
C VAL A 30 -14.36 -7.25 2.65
N ALA A 31 -13.68 -7.97 3.53
CA ALA A 31 -12.98 -7.40 4.68
C ALA A 31 -11.47 -7.51 4.48
N ILE A 32 -10.77 -6.39 4.54
CA ILE A 32 -9.32 -6.29 4.39
C ILE A 32 -8.74 -5.95 5.78
N ILE A 33 -7.84 -6.77 6.27
CA ILE A 33 -7.17 -6.56 7.55
C ILE A 33 -5.83 -5.86 7.31
N GLY A 34 -5.70 -4.66 7.87
CA GLY A 34 -4.54 -3.80 7.79
C GLY A 34 -4.67 -2.67 6.77
N GLY A 35 -4.44 -1.45 7.24
CA GLY A 35 -4.52 -0.20 6.48
C GLY A 35 -3.16 0.30 6.00
N GLY A 36 -2.27 -0.60 5.58
CA GLY A 36 -1.02 -0.27 4.89
C GLY A 36 -1.22 -0.18 3.38
N TYR A 37 -0.11 0.00 2.62
CA TYR A 37 -0.17 0.09 1.16
C TYR A 37 -0.91 -1.09 0.53
N THR A 38 -0.60 -2.32 0.92
CA THR A 38 -1.25 -3.51 0.35
C THR A 38 -2.77 -3.47 0.54
N GLY A 39 -3.23 -3.18 1.76
CA GLY A 39 -4.67 -3.15 2.03
C GLY A 39 -5.38 -2.02 1.30
N LEU A 40 -4.80 -0.83 1.28
CA LEU A 40 -5.39 0.33 0.63
C LEU A 40 -5.43 0.18 -0.90
N TRP A 41 -4.35 -0.29 -1.53
CA TRP A 41 -4.34 -0.57 -2.96
C TRP A 41 -5.28 -1.70 -3.35
N THR A 42 -5.40 -2.74 -2.51
CA THR A 42 -6.38 -3.81 -2.72
C THR A 42 -7.80 -3.25 -2.71
N ALA A 43 -8.13 -2.42 -1.71
CA ALA A 43 -9.45 -1.79 -1.65
C ALA A 43 -9.72 -0.88 -2.86
N HIS A 44 -8.71 -0.08 -3.27
CA HIS A 44 -8.81 0.80 -4.42
C HIS A 44 -9.13 0.04 -5.70
N TYR A 45 -8.36 -0.99 -6.03
CA TYR A 45 -8.58 -1.76 -7.26
C TYR A 45 -9.87 -2.57 -7.23
N LEU A 46 -10.25 -3.16 -6.10
CA LEU A 46 -11.52 -3.85 -5.98
C LEU A 46 -12.69 -2.90 -6.23
N ASN A 47 -12.65 -1.71 -5.63
CA ASN A 47 -13.69 -0.69 -5.85
C ASN A 47 -13.70 -0.17 -7.30
N ALA A 48 -12.54 -0.06 -7.94
CA ALA A 48 -12.45 0.36 -9.35
C ALA A 48 -13.00 -0.71 -10.30
N LEU A 49 -12.78 -1.99 -9.98
CA LEU A 49 -13.25 -3.12 -10.79
C LEU A 49 -14.74 -3.40 -10.60
N ASP A 50 -15.22 -3.27 -9.37
CA ASP A 50 -16.63 -3.46 -9.04
C ASP A 50 -17.07 -2.51 -7.92
N PRO A 51 -17.60 -1.31 -8.29
CA PRO A 51 -18.05 -0.31 -7.32
C PRO A 51 -19.27 -0.75 -6.47
N SER A 52 -19.90 -1.88 -6.79
CA SER A 52 -21.03 -2.40 -6.01
C SER A 52 -20.60 -3.15 -4.75
N LEU A 53 -19.32 -3.55 -4.66
CA LEU A 53 -18.77 -4.24 -3.50
C LEU A 53 -18.76 -3.36 -2.25
N LYS A 54 -19.27 -3.88 -1.17
CA LYS A 54 -19.13 -3.29 0.16
C LYS A 54 -17.81 -3.73 0.76
N ILE A 55 -16.82 -2.86 0.71
CA ILE A 55 -15.45 -3.14 1.16
C ILE A 55 -15.21 -2.44 2.50
N ALA A 56 -14.70 -3.17 3.49
CA ALA A 56 -14.22 -2.60 4.73
C ALA A 56 -12.72 -2.85 4.90
N VAL A 57 -11.97 -1.80 5.20
CA VAL A 57 -10.55 -1.91 5.61
C VAL A 57 -10.51 -1.72 7.12
N LEU A 58 -10.01 -2.73 7.82
CA LEU A 58 -9.94 -2.77 9.28
C LEU A 58 -8.48 -2.54 9.70
N GLU A 59 -8.24 -1.45 10.41
CA GLU A 59 -6.93 -1.08 10.94
C GLU A 59 -7.00 -0.98 12.46
N ALA A 60 -6.04 -1.58 13.15
CA ALA A 60 -6.03 -1.65 14.61
C ALA A 60 -5.58 -0.34 15.27
N GLU A 61 -4.73 0.43 14.60
CA GLU A 61 -4.14 1.65 15.13
C GLU A 61 -4.57 2.87 14.30
N THR A 62 -3.83 3.13 13.24
CA THR A 62 -4.12 4.19 12.27
C THR A 62 -3.61 3.79 10.89
N PHE A 63 -4.27 4.24 9.85
CA PHE A 63 -3.83 3.96 8.48
C PHE A 63 -2.36 4.39 8.30
N GLY A 64 -1.55 3.49 7.74
CA GLY A 64 -0.12 3.73 7.59
C GLY A 64 0.71 3.55 8.88
N PHE A 65 0.15 3.07 9.99
CA PHE A 65 0.88 2.90 11.26
C PHE A 65 2.15 2.07 11.13
N GLY A 66 2.13 1.03 10.33
CA GLY A 66 3.26 0.13 10.11
C GLY A 66 4.33 0.71 9.16
N ALA A 67 5.01 -0.17 8.42
CA ALA A 67 6.07 0.18 7.48
C ALA A 67 5.62 1.16 6.39
N SER A 68 4.34 1.14 6.01
CA SER A 68 3.78 2.04 4.99
C SER A 68 3.88 3.51 5.34
N GLY A 69 3.79 3.88 6.61
CA GLY A 69 3.94 5.26 7.07
C GLY A 69 5.30 5.58 7.69
N ARG A 70 6.28 4.68 7.58
CA ARG A 70 7.62 4.84 8.17
C ARG A 70 8.75 4.64 7.18
N ASN A 71 8.43 4.48 5.90
CA ASN A 71 9.42 4.33 4.83
C ASN A 71 9.97 5.70 4.39
N GLY A 72 11.01 5.69 3.55
CA GLY A 72 11.62 6.91 3.03
C GLY A 72 10.80 7.65 1.97
N GLY A 73 9.63 7.15 1.60
CA GLY A 73 8.75 7.76 0.58
C GLY A 73 9.29 7.65 -0.85
N TRP A 74 10.20 6.74 -1.10
CA TRP A 74 10.77 6.57 -2.43
C TRP A 74 9.84 5.77 -3.32
N CYS A 75 9.45 6.36 -4.45
CA CYS A 75 8.73 5.70 -5.52
C CYS A 75 9.71 5.44 -6.66
N MET A 76 10.12 4.20 -6.85
CA MET A 76 11.13 3.81 -7.85
C MET A 76 10.67 2.63 -8.68
N GLY A 77 10.90 2.71 -10.00
CA GLY A 77 10.61 1.64 -10.96
C GLY A 77 11.64 0.50 -10.95
N THR A 78 12.22 0.18 -9.78
CA THR A 78 13.20 -0.89 -9.61
C THR A 78 12.80 -1.83 -8.48
N ALA A 79 13.15 -3.10 -8.60
CA ALA A 79 12.97 -4.09 -7.56
C ALA A 79 14.28 -4.81 -7.27
N HIS A 80 14.55 -5.05 -5.99
CA HIS A 80 15.73 -5.80 -5.59
C HIS A 80 15.70 -7.21 -6.21
N GLY A 81 16.84 -7.66 -6.73
CA GLY A 81 16.98 -8.97 -7.35
C GLY A 81 16.61 -9.04 -8.84
N VAL A 82 16.06 -8.00 -9.45
CA VAL A 82 15.79 -7.96 -10.91
C VAL A 82 17.07 -8.22 -11.72
N GLU A 83 18.19 -7.66 -11.31
CA GLU A 83 19.48 -7.84 -11.97
C GLU A 83 19.92 -9.31 -11.99
N ALA A 84 19.71 -10.03 -10.88
CA ALA A 84 20.00 -11.45 -10.80
C ALA A 84 19.13 -12.29 -11.75
N LEU A 85 17.86 -11.90 -11.94
CA LEU A 85 16.96 -12.55 -12.93
C LEU A 85 17.40 -12.25 -14.37
N LEU A 86 17.83 -11.03 -14.63
CA LEU A 86 18.29 -10.60 -15.96
C LEU A 86 19.63 -11.26 -16.37
N ALA A 87 20.48 -11.57 -15.39
CA ALA A 87 21.79 -12.18 -15.64
C ALA A 87 21.70 -13.64 -16.08
N ARG A 88 20.58 -14.33 -15.83
CA ARG A 88 20.42 -15.74 -16.16
C ARG A 88 19.50 -15.93 -17.35
N PRO A 89 19.92 -16.67 -18.41
CA PRO A 89 19.10 -16.88 -19.60
C PRO A 89 17.72 -17.43 -19.30
N GLU A 90 17.61 -18.41 -18.38
CA GLU A 90 16.37 -19.08 -18.01
C GLU A 90 15.34 -18.19 -17.31
N SER A 91 15.79 -17.13 -16.61
CA SER A 91 14.92 -16.19 -15.90
C SER A 91 14.84 -14.80 -16.52
N ARG A 92 15.61 -14.55 -17.59
CA ARG A 92 15.70 -13.22 -18.22
C ARG A 92 14.34 -12.65 -18.64
N ALA A 93 13.49 -13.49 -19.25
CA ALA A 93 12.15 -13.06 -19.67
C ALA A 93 11.28 -12.64 -18.46
N THR A 94 11.39 -13.35 -17.35
CA THR A 94 10.70 -13.00 -16.10
C THR A 94 11.26 -11.70 -15.51
N GLY A 95 12.59 -11.54 -15.50
CA GLY A 95 13.23 -10.30 -15.04
C GLY A 95 12.78 -9.07 -15.85
N LEU A 96 12.68 -9.20 -17.17
CA LEU A 96 12.18 -8.12 -18.04
C LEU A 96 10.70 -7.78 -17.76
N ARG A 97 9.84 -8.78 -17.54
CA ARG A 97 8.44 -8.53 -17.18
C ARG A 97 8.35 -7.80 -15.84
N LEU A 98 9.13 -8.25 -14.84
CA LEU A 98 9.14 -7.61 -13.53
C LEU A 98 9.65 -6.17 -13.61
N ALA A 99 10.75 -5.91 -14.32
CA ALA A 99 11.28 -4.56 -14.50
C ALA A 99 10.24 -3.61 -15.14
N ARG A 100 9.54 -4.08 -16.18
CA ARG A 100 8.48 -3.29 -16.82
C ARG A 100 7.30 -3.04 -15.89
N ALA A 101 6.89 -4.04 -15.12
CA ALA A 101 5.80 -3.88 -14.15
C ALA A 101 6.16 -2.86 -13.07
N MET A 102 7.40 -2.87 -12.57
CA MET A 102 7.88 -1.89 -11.60
C MET A 102 7.90 -0.46 -12.16
N GLN A 103 8.32 -0.28 -13.42
CA GLN A 103 8.27 1.01 -14.09
C GLN A 103 6.83 1.50 -14.27
N ALA A 104 5.94 0.63 -14.76
CA ALA A 104 4.53 0.95 -14.92
C ALA A 104 3.84 1.30 -13.59
N THR A 105 4.29 0.71 -12.47
CA THR A 105 3.76 1.05 -11.14
C THR A 105 4.07 2.50 -10.75
N VAL A 106 5.22 3.04 -11.17
CA VAL A 106 5.54 4.47 -10.91
C VAL A 106 4.57 5.37 -11.67
N ASP A 107 4.28 5.04 -12.93
CA ASP A 107 3.33 5.80 -13.75
C ASP A 107 1.89 5.69 -13.19
N GLU A 108 1.52 4.55 -12.61
CA GLU A 108 0.21 4.31 -11.98
C GLU A 108 0.03 5.10 -10.68
N ILE A 109 1.10 5.32 -9.93
CA ILE A 109 1.07 6.07 -8.67
C ILE A 109 0.97 7.59 -8.94
N GLY A 110 1.41 8.05 -10.07
CA GLY A 110 1.21 9.42 -10.50
C GLY A 110 2.27 10.35 -10.67
#